data_4baed305e13f47fcd0940c1a93ea378c
#
_entry.id   4baed305e13f47fcd0940c1a93ea378c
#
_cell.length_a   1.000
_cell.length_b   1.000
_cell.length_c   1.000
_cell.angle_alpha   90.00
_cell.angle_beta   90.00
_cell.angle_gamma   90.00
#
_symmetry.space_group_name_H-M   'P 1'
#
loop_
_entity.id
_entity.type
_entity.pdbx_description
1 polymer ?
#
loop_
_entity_poly.entity_id
_entity_poly.type
_entity_poly.pdbx_seq_one_letter_code
_entity_poly.pdbx_strand_id
1 'polypeptide(L)'
;IRDRYIIGPLILLSVIFFVHTFIAMGYYITPKEVIPEENDAEAKVTEAEDMKDGKNTHGTNILTANRKMEIELALKKWCEEGFYKDYEVNIYSLATKLGYKKNELTEYFNQSEYTNFRTWLSDIRFNEAVRMMKANPEYSIDAISTECGFSSHTWIYRIFKQKTGMSPSQWRK
;
A
#
# COMPACT_ATOMS: atom_id res chain seq x y z
N ILE A 1 39.85 42.01 32.95
CA ILE A 1 38.63 41.70 33.73
C ILE A 1 37.37 41.83 32.82
N ARG A 2 37.43 42.60 31.72
CA ARG A 2 36.29 42.90 30.85
C ARG A 2 35.89 41.76 29.90
N ASP A 3 36.81 40.85 29.59
CA ASP A 3 36.61 39.77 28.61
C ASP A 3 35.83 38.56 29.17
N ARG A 4 35.79 38.40 30.51
CA ARG A 4 35.04 37.31 31.15
C ARG A 4 33.53 37.41 30.97
N TYR A 5 32.97 38.60 30.78
CA TYR A 5 31.55 38.81 30.62
C TYR A 5 31.04 38.59 29.17
N ILE A 6 31.95 38.53 28.21
CA ILE A 6 31.62 38.33 26.78
C ILE A 6 31.69 36.85 26.42
N ILE A 7 32.58 36.09 27.07
CA ILE A 7 32.82 34.66 26.78
C ILE A 7 31.63 33.81 27.21
N GLY A 8 30.99 34.11 28.35
CA GLY A 8 29.84 33.36 28.87
C GLY A 8 28.65 33.36 27.93
N PRO A 9 28.15 34.51 27.45
CA PRO A 9 27.05 34.56 26.49
C PRO A 9 27.37 33.89 25.16
N LEU A 10 28.63 33.95 24.69
CA LEU A 10 29.04 33.35 23.42
C LEU A 10 29.03 31.81 23.50
N ILE A 11 29.49 31.26 24.63
CA ILE A 11 29.41 29.80 24.87
C ILE A 11 27.97 29.35 24.97
N LEU A 12 27.13 30.11 25.68
CA LEU A 12 25.69 29.78 25.79
C LEU A 12 25.01 29.77 24.43
N LEU A 13 25.29 30.76 23.57
CA LEU A 13 24.75 30.86 22.23
C LEU A 13 25.21 29.69 21.33
N SER A 14 26.51 29.30 21.47
CA SER A 14 27.08 28.15 20.77
C SER A 14 26.41 26.83 21.18
N VAL A 15 26.15 26.63 22.47
CA VAL A 15 25.47 25.44 22.99
C VAL A 15 24.02 25.41 22.52
N ILE A 16 23.30 26.52 22.55
CA ILE A 16 21.92 26.60 22.06
C ILE A 16 21.88 26.30 20.57
N PHE A 17 22.79 26.85 19.77
CA PHE A 17 22.90 26.59 18.35
C PHE A 17 23.21 25.11 18.05
N PHE A 18 24.16 24.53 18.85
CA PHE A 18 24.50 23.11 18.71
C PHE A 18 23.33 22.20 19.09
N VAL A 19 22.62 22.49 20.18
CA VAL A 19 21.41 21.75 20.59
C VAL A 19 20.32 21.89 19.55
N HIS A 20 20.11 23.09 18.99
CA HIS A 20 19.12 23.33 17.96
C HIS A 20 19.42 22.58 16.65
N THR A 21 20.72 22.61 16.24
CA THR A 21 21.19 21.82 15.08
C THR A 21 21.12 20.33 15.35
N PHE A 22 21.43 19.89 16.56
CA PHE A 22 21.34 18.47 16.94
C PHE A 22 19.89 17.98 16.97
N ILE A 23 18.97 18.79 17.50
CA ILE A 23 17.52 18.49 17.48
C ILE A 23 17.00 18.50 16.04
N ALA A 24 17.40 19.49 15.23
CA ALA A 24 17.03 19.55 13.81
C ALA A 24 17.61 18.35 13.04
N MET A 25 18.85 17.98 13.28
CA MET A 25 19.50 16.82 12.69
C MET A 25 18.90 15.51 13.20
N GLY A 26 18.53 15.43 14.48
CA GLY A 26 17.76 14.34 15.06
C GLY A 26 16.34 14.25 14.50
N TYR A 27 15.73 15.37 14.16
CA TYR A 27 14.44 15.42 13.43
C TYR A 27 14.57 14.93 11.99
N TYR A 28 15.75 15.08 11.37
CA TYR A 28 16.04 14.51 10.04
C TYR A 28 16.62 13.09 10.11
N ILE A 29 17.16 12.66 11.27
CA ILE A 29 17.77 11.32 11.49
C ILE A 29 16.83 10.39 12.24
N THR A 30 15.84 10.87 13.01
CA THR A 30 14.70 10.01 13.27
C THR A 30 14.14 9.72 11.90
N PRO A 31 14.12 8.47 11.44
CA PRO A 31 13.27 8.17 10.32
C PRO A 31 11.87 8.53 10.85
N LYS A 32 11.34 9.72 10.48
CA LYS A 32 9.97 9.73 10.04
C LYS A 32 9.97 8.45 9.23
N GLU A 33 9.24 7.41 9.68
CA GLU A 33 9.00 6.28 8.82
C GLU A 33 8.56 6.90 7.49
N VAL A 34 9.55 7.24 6.69
CA VAL A 34 9.38 7.48 5.28
C VAL A 34 9.10 6.06 4.82
N ILE A 35 7.84 5.70 4.95
CA ILE A 35 7.24 4.75 4.06
C ILE A 35 7.73 5.23 2.71
N PRO A 36 8.65 4.51 2.04
CA PRO A 36 9.18 4.98 0.78
C PRO A 36 7.98 5.25 -0.11
N GLU A 37 7.82 6.50 -0.54
CA GLU A 37 6.86 6.92 -1.56
C GLU A 37 7.15 6.27 -2.93
N GLU A 38 8.11 5.34 -2.97
CA GLU A 38 8.55 4.66 -4.19
C GLU A 38 7.42 3.84 -4.87
N ASN A 39 6.35 3.51 -4.12
CA ASN A 39 5.16 2.90 -4.71
C ASN A 39 4.01 3.88 -4.95
N ASP A 40 4.10 5.13 -4.44
CA ASP A 40 3.16 6.18 -4.83
C ASP A 40 3.44 6.70 -6.26
N ALA A 41 4.64 6.48 -6.80
CA ALA A 41 4.94 6.76 -8.20
C ALA A 41 4.21 5.77 -9.14
N GLU A 42 4.22 4.47 -8.83
CA GLU A 42 3.41 3.48 -9.57
C GLU A 42 1.92 3.66 -9.27
N ALA A 43 1.55 4.01 -8.02
CA ALA A 43 0.18 4.36 -7.66
C ALA A 43 -0.29 5.61 -8.40
N LYS A 44 0.54 6.66 -8.46
CA LYS A 44 0.23 7.91 -9.18
C LYS A 44 0.26 7.73 -10.71
N VAL A 45 1.14 6.88 -11.23
CA VAL A 45 1.16 6.59 -12.67
C VAL A 45 -0.10 5.82 -13.07
N THR A 46 -0.53 4.84 -12.28
CA THR A 46 -1.76 4.09 -12.57
C THR A 46 -3.02 4.92 -12.31
N GLU A 47 -3.04 5.78 -11.27
CA GLU A 47 -4.13 6.73 -11.04
C GLU A 47 -4.14 7.86 -12.09
N ALA A 48 -2.97 8.31 -12.55
CA ALA A 48 -2.87 9.31 -13.62
C ALA A 48 -3.25 8.74 -14.99
N GLU A 49 -2.98 7.46 -15.26
CA GLU A 49 -3.46 6.77 -16.45
C GLU A 49 -4.95 6.48 -16.36
N ASP A 50 -5.46 6.13 -15.17
CA ASP A 50 -6.89 5.96 -14.91
C ASP A 50 -7.66 7.29 -15.06
N MET A 51 -7.03 8.46 -14.79
CA MET A 51 -7.64 9.79 -14.98
C MET A 51 -7.56 10.31 -16.41
N LYS A 52 -6.62 9.86 -17.24
CA LYS A 52 -6.46 10.37 -18.61
C LYS A 52 -7.47 9.80 -19.60
N ASP A 53 -8.04 8.63 -19.34
CA ASP A 53 -9.06 8.03 -20.21
C ASP A 53 -10.51 8.41 -19.83
N GLY A 54 -10.67 9.27 -18.82
CA GLY A 54 -11.94 9.69 -18.23
C GLY A 54 -12.63 10.87 -18.90
N LYS A 55 -12.31 11.22 -20.15
CA LYS A 55 -13.01 12.30 -20.86
C LYS A 55 -13.92 11.72 -21.95
N ASN A 56 -14.98 11.00 -21.52
CA ASN A 56 -16.30 11.09 -22.17
C ASN A 56 -17.33 10.19 -21.47
N THR A 57 -18.50 10.81 -21.29
CA THR A 57 -19.77 10.28 -20.78
C THR A 57 -19.87 10.11 -19.26
N HIS A 58 -20.30 11.16 -18.64
CA HIS A 58 -21.01 11.21 -17.38
C HIS A 58 -22.40 10.57 -17.55
N GLY A 59 -22.41 9.25 -17.73
CA GLY A 59 -23.55 8.39 -17.57
C GLY A 59 -23.14 7.40 -16.51
N THR A 60 -23.68 7.53 -15.30
CA THR A 60 -23.63 6.51 -14.25
C THR A 60 -24.20 5.22 -14.84
N ASN A 61 -23.34 4.40 -15.43
CA ASN A 61 -23.68 3.04 -15.82
C ASN A 61 -23.82 2.23 -14.52
N ILE A 62 -24.98 2.33 -13.91
CA ILE A 62 -25.33 1.48 -12.77
C ILE A 62 -25.28 0.05 -13.31
N LEU A 63 -24.26 -0.70 -12.91
CA LEU A 63 -24.15 -2.12 -13.22
C LEU A 63 -25.42 -2.83 -12.72
N THR A 64 -26.06 -3.57 -13.60
CA THR A 64 -27.23 -4.36 -13.20
C THR A 64 -26.83 -5.41 -12.16
N ALA A 65 -27.75 -5.80 -11.29
CA ALA A 65 -27.49 -6.81 -10.25
C ALA A 65 -26.95 -8.12 -10.85
N ASN A 66 -27.49 -8.56 -11.98
CA ASN A 66 -27.00 -9.75 -12.69
C ASN A 66 -25.54 -9.58 -13.14
N ARG A 67 -25.19 -8.40 -13.67
CA ARG A 67 -23.83 -8.14 -14.14
C ARG A 67 -22.81 -8.08 -13.00
N LYS A 68 -23.20 -7.52 -11.85
CA LYS A 68 -22.38 -7.56 -10.64
C LYS A 68 -22.11 -8.99 -10.20
N MET A 69 -23.11 -9.84 -10.19
CA MET A 69 -23.00 -11.27 -9.83
C MET A 69 -22.07 -12.03 -10.78
N GLU A 70 -22.15 -11.76 -12.08
CA GLU A 70 -21.25 -12.37 -13.08
C GLU A 70 -19.80 -11.98 -12.82
N ILE A 71 -19.53 -10.68 -12.57
CA ILE A 71 -18.18 -10.18 -12.25
C ILE A 71 -17.68 -10.81 -10.95
N GLU A 72 -18.51 -10.86 -9.92
CA GLU A 72 -18.15 -11.46 -8.63
C GLU A 72 -17.76 -12.93 -8.76
N LEU A 73 -18.53 -13.70 -9.53
CA LEU A 73 -18.24 -15.12 -9.79
C LEU A 73 -16.92 -15.27 -10.57
N ALA A 74 -16.68 -14.41 -11.56
CA ALA A 74 -15.45 -14.42 -12.34
C ALA A 74 -14.23 -14.06 -11.47
N LEU A 75 -14.36 -13.06 -10.60
CA LEU A 75 -13.32 -12.67 -9.64
C LEU A 75 -13.02 -13.78 -8.63
N LYS A 76 -14.07 -14.44 -8.13
CA LYS A 76 -13.92 -15.59 -7.23
C LYS A 76 -13.12 -16.71 -7.90
N LYS A 77 -13.46 -17.10 -9.11
CA LYS A 77 -12.72 -18.10 -9.88
C LYS A 77 -11.26 -17.70 -10.10
N TRP A 78 -11.03 -16.43 -10.46
CA TRP A 78 -9.69 -15.87 -10.63
C TRP A 78 -8.85 -15.98 -9.35
N CYS A 79 -9.45 -15.74 -8.18
CA CYS A 79 -8.81 -15.94 -6.89
C CYS A 79 -8.51 -17.41 -6.60
N GLU A 80 -9.44 -18.31 -6.88
CA GLU A 80 -9.28 -19.76 -6.69
C GLU A 80 -8.13 -20.32 -7.54
N GLU A 81 -7.91 -19.76 -8.73
CA GLU A 81 -6.79 -20.09 -9.62
C GLU A 81 -5.46 -19.48 -9.16
N GLY A 82 -5.47 -18.62 -8.15
CA GLY A 82 -4.26 -18.06 -7.54
C GLY A 82 -3.58 -16.94 -8.32
N PHE A 83 -4.25 -16.32 -9.29
CA PHE A 83 -3.67 -15.26 -10.11
C PHE A 83 -3.35 -13.96 -9.35
N TYR A 84 -3.90 -13.77 -8.15
CA TYR A 84 -3.55 -12.66 -7.27
C TYR A 84 -2.09 -12.70 -6.78
N LYS A 85 -1.41 -13.84 -6.93
CA LYS A 85 0.00 -14.03 -6.54
C LYS A 85 0.98 -13.39 -7.52
N ASP A 86 0.55 -13.07 -8.71
CA ASP A 86 1.35 -12.31 -9.66
C ASP A 86 1.45 -10.85 -9.19
N TYR A 87 2.68 -10.41 -8.84
CA TYR A 87 2.92 -9.06 -8.33
C TYR A 87 2.69 -7.96 -9.37
N GLU A 88 2.73 -8.30 -10.68
CA GLU A 88 2.50 -7.36 -11.79
C GLU A 88 1.02 -7.18 -12.12
N VAL A 89 0.11 -7.94 -11.49
CA VAL A 89 -1.30 -7.84 -11.81
C VAL A 89 -1.85 -6.45 -11.53
N ASN A 90 -2.56 -5.93 -12.51
CA ASN A 90 -3.24 -4.66 -12.49
C ASN A 90 -4.64 -4.77 -13.09
N ILE A 91 -5.45 -3.69 -13.01
CA ILE A 91 -6.83 -3.72 -13.46
C ILE A 91 -6.97 -3.99 -14.97
N TYR A 92 -5.96 -3.59 -15.78
CA TYR A 92 -5.96 -3.86 -17.21
C TYR A 92 -5.73 -5.34 -17.52
N SER A 93 -4.72 -5.95 -16.88
CA SER A 93 -4.43 -7.38 -17.04
C SER A 93 -5.56 -8.24 -16.52
N LEU A 94 -6.22 -7.85 -15.41
CA LEU A 94 -7.41 -8.50 -14.89
C LEU A 94 -8.57 -8.40 -15.87
N ALA A 95 -8.86 -7.21 -16.37
CA ALA A 95 -9.95 -6.99 -17.32
C ALA A 95 -9.77 -7.82 -18.60
N THR A 96 -8.57 -7.82 -19.16
CA THR A 96 -8.20 -8.60 -20.33
C THR A 96 -8.40 -10.10 -20.07
N LYS A 97 -7.91 -10.58 -18.92
CA LYS A 97 -7.99 -12.00 -18.57
C LYS A 97 -9.43 -12.49 -18.36
N LEU A 98 -10.27 -11.65 -17.77
CA LEU A 98 -11.67 -11.98 -17.49
C LEU A 98 -12.61 -11.67 -18.68
N GLY A 99 -12.13 -10.99 -19.72
CA GLY A 99 -12.95 -10.61 -20.87
C GLY A 99 -13.90 -9.44 -20.61
N TYR A 100 -13.61 -8.59 -19.62
CA TYR A 100 -14.36 -7.39 -19.29
C TYR A 100 -13.68 -6.13 -19.83
N LYS A 101 -14.44 -5.04 -19.93
CA LYS A 101 -13.84 -3.71 -20.15
C LYS A 101 -13.27 -3.18 -18.83
N LYS A 102 -12.09 -2.51 -18.88
CA LYS A 102 -11.49 -1.88 -17.71
C LYS A 102 -12.48 -1.00 -16.94
N ASN A 103 -13.19 -0.11 -17.68
CA ASN A 103 -14.14 0.82 -17.05
C ASN A 103 -15.29 0.08 -16.34
N GLU A 104 -15.71 -1.07 -16.83
CA GLU A 104 -16.73 -1.91 -16.20
C GLU A 104 -16.25 -2.49 -14.87
N LEU A 105 -15.00 -3.00 -14.81
CA LEU A 105 -14.40 -3.46 -13.56
C LEU A 105 -14.12 -2.29 -12.60
N THR A 106 -13.66 -1.15 -13.10
CA THR A 106 -13.47 0.06 -12.28
C THR A 106 -14.78 0.46 -11.62
N GLU A 107 -15.89 0.49 -12.39
CA GLU A 107 -17.21 0.81 -11.84
C GLU A 107 -17.70 -0.23 -10.83
N TYR A 108 -17.43 -1.51 -11.08
CA TYR A 108 -17.73 -2.59 -10.12
C TYR A 108 -17.01 -2.35 -8.79
N PHE A 109 -15.70 -2.07 -8.81
CA PHE A 109 -14.94 -1.83 -7.59
C PHE A 109 -15.36 -0.54 -6.88
N ASN A 110 -15.66 0.54 -7.61
CA ASN A 110 -16.14 1.81 -7.03
C ASN A 110 -17.48 1.64 -6.29
N GLN A 111 -18.31 0.70 -6.75
CA GLN A 111 -19.60 0.37 -6.13
C GLN A 111 -19.50 -0.74 -5.07
N SER A 112 -18.32 -1.34 -4.88
CA SER A 112 -18.06 -2.37 -3.88
C SER A 112 -17.59 -1.76 -2.55
N GLU A 113 -17.50 -2.61 -1.54
CA GLU A 113 -16.93 -2.23 -0.24
C GLU A 113 -15.43 -1.87 -0.31
N TYR A 114 -14.75 -2.26 -1.36
CA TYR A 114 -13.30 -2.07 -1.55
C TYR A 114 -12.92 -0.74 -2.17
N THR A 115 -13.87 0.01 -2.72
CA THR A 115 -13.66 1.29 -3.40
C THR A 115 -12.76 1.30 -4.64
N ASN A 116 -11.80 0.38 -4.74
CA ASN A 116 -10.95 0.21 -5.92
C ASN A 116 -10.31 -1.19 -5.96
N PHE A 117 -9.77 -1.55 -7.14
CA PHE A 117 -9.11 -2.83 -7.38
C PHE A 117 -7.91 -3.09 -6.44
N ARG A 118 -7.10 -2.06 -6.14
CA ARG A 118 -5.91 -2.22 -5.30
C ARG A 118 -6.26 -2.59 -3.87
N THR A 119 -7.28 -1.95 -3.30
CA THR A 119 -7.75 -2.26 -1.95
C THR A 119 -8.24 -3.70 -1.89
N TRP A 120 -9.06 -4.12 -2.88
CA TRP A 120 -9.53 -5.48 -3.00
C TRP A 120 -8.38 -6.51 -3.11
N LEU A 121 -7.41 -6.27 -4.00
CA LEU A 121 -6.26 -7.16 -4.19
C LEU A 121 -5.41 -7.26 -2.92
N SER A 122 -5.20 -6.13 -2.24
CA SER A 122 -4.46 -6.07 -0.97
C SER A 122 -5.14 -6.90 0.12
N ASP A 123 -6.47 -6.90 0.16
CA ASP A 123 -7.25 -7.69 1.12
C ASP A 123 -7.12 -9.18 0.86
N ILE A 124 -7.17 -9.60 -0.40
CA ILE A 124 -6.98 -11.01 -0.77
C ILE A 124 -5.58 -11.48 -0.37
N ARG A 125 -4.54 -10.70 -0.72
CA ARG A 125 -3.16 -11.01 -0.37
C ARG A 125 -2.91 -11.03 1.13
N PHE A 126 -3.53 -10.11 1.87
CA PHE A 126 -3.47 -10.08 3.32
C PHE A 126 -4.09 -11.34 3.95
N ASN A 127 -5.29 -11.74 3.50
CA ASN A 127 -5.97 -12.92 4.01
C ASN A 127 -5.17 -14.20 3.71
N GLU A 128 -4.56 -14.29 2.53
CA GLU A 128 -3.67 -15.40 2.19
C GLU A 128 -2.40 -15.40 3.05
N ALA A 129 -1.79 -14.22 3.30
CA ALA A 129 -0.63 -14.13 4.19
C ALA A 129 -0.97 -14.58 5.61
N VAL A 130 -2.13 -14.19 6.13
CA VAL A 130 -2.64 -14.66 7.43
C VAL A 130 -2.82 -16.18 7.45
N ARG A 131 -3.40 -16.74 6.38
CA ARG A 131 -3.58 -18.19 6.24
C ARG A 131 -2.23 -18.92 6.22
N MET A 132 -1.27 -18.41 5.42
CA MET A 132 0.07 -19.01 5.31
C MET A 132 0.85 -18.93 6.61
N MET A 133 0.78 -17.81 7.35
CA MET A 133 1.44 -17.66 8.65
C MET A 133 0.95 -18.68 9.68
N LYS A 134 -0.34 -19.02 9.63
CA LYS A 134 -0.93 -20.03 10.51
C LYS A 134 -0.57 -21.46 10.10
N ALA A 135 -0.54 -21.71 8.81
CA ALA A 135 -0.29 -23.04 8.25
C ALA A 135 1.21 -23.42 8.25
N ASN A 136 2.09 -22.44 8.11
CA ASN A 136 3.54 -22.63 7.95
C ASN A 136 4.31 -21.70 8.90
N PRO A 137 4.34 -22.00 10.20
CA PRO A 137 4.99 -21.13 11.19
C PRO A 137 6.51 -21.00 10.96
N GLU A 138 7.13 -21.94 10.25
CA GLU A 138 8.55 -21.95 9.87
C GLU A 138 8.90 -20.98 8.74
N TYR A 139 7.92 -20.51 7.95
CA TYR A 139 8.18 -19.61 6.84
C TYR A 139 8.56 -18.20 7.35
N SER A 140 9.58 -17.62 6.71
CA SER A 140 9.90 -16.21 6.96
C SER A 140 8.79 -15.29 6.45
N ILE A 141 8.70 -14.08 7.02
CA ILE A 141 7.75 -13.07 6.53
C ILE A 141 8.02 -12.71 5.07
N ASP A 142 9.31 -12.73 4.67
CA ASP A 142 9.72 -12.43 3.30
C ASP A 142 9.28 -13.51 2.33
N ALA A 143 9.42 -14.78 2.68
CA ALA A 143 8.91 -15.89 1.89
C ALA A 143 7.39 -15.79 1.71
N ILE A 144 6.66 -15.52 2.79
CA ILE A 144 5.21 -15.33 2.75
C ILE A 144 4.83 -14.12 1.88
N SER A 145 5.59 -13.01 1.99
CA SER A 145 5.37 -11.82 1.16
C SER A 145 5.45 -12.14 -0.34
N THR A 146 6.49 -12.85 -0.73
CA THR A 146 6.71 -13.27 -2.14
C THR A 146 5.61 -14.23 -2.60
N GLU A 147 5.28 -15.25 -1.82
CA GLU A 147 4.28 -16.25 -2.15
C GLU A 147 2.85 -15.67 -2.25
N CYS A 148 2.57 -14.58 -1.53
CA CYS A 148 1.30 -13.88 -1.60
C CYS A 148 1.25 -12.83 -2.72
N GLY A 149 2.34 -12.61 -3.46
CA GLY A 149 2.40 -11.69 -4.58
C GLY A 149 2.56 -10.22 -4.18
N PHE A 150 3.08 -9.93 -2.98
CA PHE A 150 3.42 -8.55 -2.64
C PHE A 150 4.64 -8.11 -3.44
N SER A 151 4.57 -6.93 -4.07
CA SER A 151 5.65 -6.37 -4.90
C SER A 151 6.90 -6.02 -4.10
N SER A 152 6.77 -5.78 -2.81
CA SER A 152 7.89 -5.53 -1.91
C SER A 152 7.63 -6.06 -0.51
N HIS A 153 8.72 -6.41 0.18
CA HIS A 153 8.73 -6.77 1.59
C HIS A 153 8.06 -5.69 2.49
N THR A 154 8.30 -4.42 2.21
CA THR A 154 7.72 -3.31 2.98
C THR A 154 6.20 -3.28 2.91
N TRP A 155 5.62 -3.74 1.79
CA TRP A 155 4.18 -3.69 1.57
C TRP A 155 3.39 -4.61 2.51
N ILE A 156 3.87 -5.82 2.81
CA ILE A 156 3.21 -6.72 3.77
C ILE A 156 3.21 -6.12 5.18
N TYR A 157 4.30 -5.43 5.59
CA TYR A 157 4.36 -4.73 6.89
C TYR A 157 3.35 -3.59 6.97
N ARG A 158 3.23 -2.80 5.90
CA ARG A 158 2.27 -1.69 5.80
C ARG A 158 0.83 -2.19 5.93
N ILE A 159 0.45 -3.22 5.19
CA ILE A 159 -0.90 -3.79 5.23
C ILE A 159 -1.22 -4.39 6.60
N PHE A 160 -0.30 -5.13 7.22
CA PHE A 160 -0.51 -5.66 8.57
C PHE A 160 -0.70 -4.53 9.57
N LYS A 161 0.15 -3.49 9.53
CA LYS A 161 0.03 -2.34 10.43
C LYS A 161 -1.31 -1.63 10.25
N GLN A 162 -1.76 -1.44 9.02
CA GLN A 162 -3.03 -0.80 8.70
C GLN A 162 -4.23 -1.62 9.20
N LYS A 163 -4.21 -2.96 9.00
CA LYS A 163 -5.36 -3.82 9.31
C LYS A 163 -5.42 -4.31 10.75
N THR A 164 -4.27 -4.48 11.39
CA THR A 164 -4.18 -5.11 12.72
C THR A 164 -3.56 -4.22 13.79
N GLY A 165 -2.97 -3.09 13.40
CA GLY A 165 -2.18 -2.25 14.28
C GLY A 165 -0.80 -2.82 14.63
N MET A 166 -0.45 -4.01 14.15
CA MET A 166 0.78 -4.74 14.49
C MET A 166 1.61 -5.03 13.24
N SER A 167 2.92 -5.30 13.45
CA SER A 167 3.75 -5.86 12.38
C SER A 167 3.41 -7.34 12.16
N PRO A 168 3.72 -7.92 10.97
CA PRO A 168 3.51 -9.34 10.70
C PRO A 168 4.16 -10.25 11.73
N SER A 169 5.39 -9.91 12.14
CA SER A 169 6.14 -10.67 13.14
C SER A 169 5.55 -10.60 14.54
N GLN A 170 4.95 -9.48 14.93
CA GLN A 170 4.22 -9.34 16.19
C GLN A 170 2.89 -10.08 16.16
N TRP A 171 2.20 -10.03 15.04
CA TRP A 171 0.91 -10.67 14.86
C TRP A 171 1.01 -12.21 14.91
N ARG A 172 2.12 -12.78 14.43
CA ARG A 172 2.36 -14.24 14.39
C ARG A 172 2.71 -14.85 15.75
N LYS A 173 3.16 -14.05 16.74
CA LYS A 173 3.50 -14.53 18.10
C LYS A 173 2.27 -14.87 18.92
#